data_3825ffd6939cf78547201d185fc95069
#
_entry.id   3825ffd6939cf78547201d185fc95069
#
_cell.length_a   1.000
_cell.length_b   1.000
_cell.length_c   1.000
_cell.angle_alpha   90.00
_cell.angle_beta   90.00
_cell.angle_gamma   90.00
#
_symmetry.space_group_name_H-M   'P 1'
#
loop_
_entity.id
_entity.type
_entity.pdbx_description
1 polymer ?
#
loop_
_entity_poly.entity_id
_entity_poly.type
_entity_poly.pdbx_seq_one_letter_code
_entity_poly.pdbx_strand_id
1 'polypeptide(L)'
;MATIFAHAYEKGIDSLPRKTSVVASLVRDRYVSDAVVILENTPRRAARAVLKAVESANANLLNNSKVSIDPKTVRIARIFVTSGTRMRRYVPASRGRALPFEKISSNIFVEVAGEEKVKKAAEKPAEKAEKAEKPKAAAKKEKK
;
A
#
# COMPACT_ATOMS: atom_id res chain seq x y z
N MET A 1 20.62 6.33 10.22
CA MET A 1 19.79 5.42 9.40
C MET A 1 19.19 6.24 8.28
N ALA A 2 19.27 5.79 7.04
CA ALA A 2 18.65 6.52 5.94
C ALA A 2 17.16 6.18 5.88
N THR A 3 16.31 7.20 5.79
CA THR A 3 14.87 7.05 5.60
C THR A 3 14.57 7.14 4.11
N ILE A 4 13.95 6.12 3.57
CA ILE A 4 13.57 6.05 2.16
C ILE A 4 12.09 6.36 2.05
N PHE A 5 11.73 7.23 1.08
CA PHE A 5 10.36 7.63 0.84
C PHE A 5 9.87 7.06 -0.49
N ALA A 6 8.63 6.63 -0.52
CA ALA A 6 7.91 6.32 -1.75
C ALA A 6 6.50 6.90 -1.69
N HIS A 7 5.95 7.17 -2.85
CA HIS A 7 4.64 7.77 -2.94
C HIS A 7 3.74 7.03 -3.94
N ALA A 8 2.45 7.17 -3.73
CA ALA A 8 1.42 6.79 -4.68
C ALA A 8 0.40 7.92 -4.83
N TYR A 9 -0.11 8.06 -6.03
CA TYR A 9 -1.12 9.05 -6.36
C TYR A 9 -2.29 8.41 -7.10
N GLU A 10 -3.46 8.40 -6.48
CA GLU A 10 -4.69 7.86 -7.07
C GLU A 10 -5.64 9.00 -7.44
N LYS A 11 -6.07 9.03 -8.72
CA LYS A 11 -6.90 10.09 -9.30
C LYS A 11 -8.33 9.62 -9.52
N GLY A 12 -9.27 10.56 -9.48
CA GLY A 12 -10.63 10.35 -9.97
C GLY A 12 -11.49 9.43 -9.11
N ILE A 13 -11.25 9.36 -7.80
CA ILE A 13 -12.03 8.55 -6.88
C ILE A 13 -13.46 9.10 -6.79
N ASP A 14 -14.45 8.22 -6.94
CA ASP A 14 -15.87 8.56 -6.84
C ASP A 14 -16.32 8.74 -5.38
N SER A 15 -15.71 9.71 -4.73
CA SER A 15 -16.02 10.14 -3.36
C SER A 15 -15.70 11.62 -3.19
N LEU A 16 -16.50 12.32 -2.37
CA LEU A 16 -16.22 13.73 -2.08
C LEU A 16 -14.92 13.87 -1.27
N PRO A 17 -14.08 14.89 -1.56
CA PRO A 17 -12.83 15.11 -0.84
C PRO A 17 -13.01 15.21 0.67
N ARG A 18 -14.10 15.90 1.12
CA ARG A 18 -14.43 16.04 2.55
C ARG A 18 -14.69 14.69 3.24
N LYS A 19 -15.34 13.74 2.55
CA LYS A 19 -15.62 12.41 3.10
C LYS A 19 -14.36 11.53 3.10
N THR A 20 -13.55 11.66 2.06
CA THR A 20 -12.29 10.91 1.92
C THR A 20 -11.23 11.41 2.90
N SER A 21 -11.14 12.73 3.16
CA SER A 21 -10.17 13.31 4.09
C SER A 21 -10.38 12.84 5.53
N VAL A 22 -11.63 12.61 5.95
CA VAL A 22 -11.94 12.05 7.29
C VAL A 22 -11.38 10.64 7.43
N VAL A 23 -11.44 9.81 6.38
CA VAL A 23 -10.88 8.46 6.41
C VAL A 23 -9.34 8.52 6.36
N ALA A 24 -8.77 9.40 5.55
CA ALA A 24 -7.33 9.60 5.48
C ALA A 24 -6.74 10.04 6.83
N SER A 25 -7.45 10.86 7.61
CA SER A 25 -6.98 11.29 8.93
C SER A 25 -6.89 10.16 9.95
N LEU A 26 -7.64 9.05 9.80
CA LEU A 26 -7.58 7.90 10.72
C LEU A 26 -6.25 7.15 10.62
N VAL A 27 -5.60 7.19 9.48
CA VAL A 27 -4.38 6.42 9.18
C VAL A 27 -3.12 7.27 9.12
N ARG A 28 -3.24 8.58 9.35
CA ARG A 28 -2.10 9.49 9.37
C ARG A 28 -1.13 9.12 10.48
N ASP A 29 0.18 9.16 10.20
CA ASP A 29 1.28 8.90 11.13
C ASP A 29 1.28 7.48 11.73
N ARG A 30 0.51 6.54 11.17
CA ARG A 30 0.46 5.13 11.60
C ARG A 30 1.39 4.25 10.77
N TYR A 31 1.67 3.06 11.30
CA TYR A 31 2.33 2.01 10.53
C TYR A 31 1.38 1.49 9.46
N VAL A 32 1.94 1.09 8.31
CA VAL A 32 1.13 0.59 7.18
C VAL A 32 0.33 -0.66 7.58
N SER A 33 0.91 -1.57 8.37
CA SER A 33 0.22 -2.76 8.89
C SER A 33 -1.06 -2.41 9.65
N ASP A 34 -0.96 -1.44 10.55
CA ASP A 34 -2.10 -1.01 11.38
C ASP A 34 -3.13 -0.24 10.55
N ALA A 35 -2.65 0.58 9.61
CA ALA A 35 -3.49 1.34 8.70
C ALA A 35 -4.38 0.42 7.83
N VAL A 36 -3.82 -0.68 7.32
CA VAL A 36 -4.58 -1.68 6.54
C VAL A 36 -5.70 -2.27 7.38
N VAL A 37 -5.41 -2.75 8.60
CA VAL A 37 -6.41 -3.32 9.50
C VAL A 37 -7.52 -2.31 9.84
N ILE A 38 -7.16 -1.05 10.10
CA ILE A 38 -8.13 0.01 10.40
C ILE A 38 -9.04 0.27 9.19
N LEU A 39 -8.46 0.34 7.98
CA LEU A 39 -9.21 0.64 6.75
C LEU A 39 -10.13 -0.50 6.34
N GLU A 40 -9.72 -1.76 6.51
CA GLU A 40 -10.56 -2.94 6.24
C GLU A 40 -11.80 -2.98 7.15
N ASN A 41 -11.62 -2.62 8.43
CA ASN A 41 -12.71 -2.59 9.40
C ASN A 41 -13.56 -1.30 9.35
N THR A 42 -13.20 -0.32 8.52
CA THR A 42 -13.94 0.94 8.40
C THR A 42 -15.10 0.80 7.39
N PRO A 43 -16.38 0.87 7.81
CA PRO A 43 -17.53 0.71 6.93
C PRO A 43 -17.83 1.97 6.10
N ARG A 44 -16.83 2.54 5.44
CA ARG A 44 -16.95 3.72 4.59
C ARG A 44 -16.50 3.42 3.17
N ARG A 45 -17.27 3.86 2.17
CA ARG A 45 -16.91 3.67 0.74
C ARG A 45 -15.52 4.20 0.40
N ALA A 46 -15.12 5.32 1.01
CA ALA A 46 -13.81 5.91 0.78
C ALA A 46 -12.64 5.06 1.33
N ALA A 47 -12.89 4.17 2.32
CA ALA A 47 -11.84 3.37 2.94
C ALA A 47 -11.15 2.45 1.93
N ARG A 48 -11.90 1.82 1.02
CA ARG A 48 -11.34 0.96 -0.04
C ARG A 48 -10.36 1.70 -0.95
N ALA A 49 -10.69 2.95 -1.32
CA ALA A 49 -9.81 3.75 -2.17
C ALA A 49 -8.53 4.16 -1.42
N VAL A 50 -8.67 4.57 -0.15
CA VAL A 50 -7.50 4.90 0.70
C VAL A 50 -6.62 3.68 0.91
N LEU A 51 -7.20 2.51 1.17
CA LEU A 51 -6.49 1.24 1.35
C LEU A 51 -5.65 0.92 0.10
N LYS A 52 -6.26 0.97 -1.08
CA LYS A 52 -5.57 0.71 -2.34
C LYS A 52 -4.40 1.67 -2.59
N ALA A 53 -4.57 2.96 -2.24
CA ALA A 53 -3.51 3.95 -2.36
C ALA A 53 -2.35 3.67 -1.38
N VAL A 54 -2.64 3.25 -0.15
CA VAL A 54 -1.63 2.87 0.85
C VAL A 54 -0.87 1.61 0.42
N GLU A 55 -1.57 0.57 -0.05
CA GLU A 55 -0.95 -0.65 -0.57
C GLU A 55 -0.05 -0.37 -1.77
N SER A 56 -0.50 0.48 -2.69
CA SER A 56 0.31 0.90 -3.85
C SER A 56 1.56 1.65 -3.43
N ALA A 57 1.47 2.56 -2.47
CA ALA A 57 2.64 3.28 -1.94
C ALA A 57 3.63 2.33 -1.26
N ASN A 58 3.13 1.36 -0.49
CA ASN A 58 3.95 0.34 0.16
C ASN A 58 4.64 -0.56 -0.87
N ALA A 59 3.92 -1.02 -1.89
CA ALA A 59 4.49 -1.81 -2.98
C ALA A 59 5.58 -1.02 -3.74
N ASN A 60 5.35 0.26 -4.02
CA ASN A 60 6.34 1.13 -4.64
C ASN A 60 7.60 1.25 -3.77
N LEU A 61 7.45 1.37 -2.44
CA LEU A 61 8.58 1.42 -1.53
C LEU A 61 9.41 0.14 -1.57
N LEU A 62 8.75 -1.02 -1.49
CA LEU A 62 9.43 -2.32 -1.45
C LEU A 62 10.07 -2.71 -2.79
N ASN A 63 9.42 -2.38 -3.91
CA ASN A 63 9.89 -2.77 -5.24
C ASN A 63 10.95 -1.81 -5.80
N ASN A 64 10.80 -0.51 -5.55
CA ASN A 64 11.70 0.50 -6.13
C ASN A 64 12.93 0.77 -5.26
N SER A 65 12.90 0.40 -3.97
CA SER A 65 14.07 0.55 -3.11
C SER A 65 15.15 -0.49 -3.48
N LYS A 66 16.39 -0.02 -3.70
CA LYS A 66 17.56 -0.88 -3.89
C LYS A 66 18.00 -1.56 -2.58
N VAL A 67 17.40 -1.21 -1.49
CA VAL A 67 17.73 -1.62 -0.13
C VAL A 67 16.58 -2.45 0.44
N SER A 68 16.88 -3.49 1.21
CA SER A 68 15.83 -4.24 1.87
C SER A 68 15.25 -3.43 3.04
N ILE A 69 13.94 -3.22 3.00
CA ILE A 69 13.17 -2.52 4.02
C ILE A 69 12.32 -3.55 4.77
N ASP A 70 12.21 -3.42 6.08
CA ASP A 70 11.30 -4.25 6.86
C ASP A 70 9.86 -3.74 6.69
N PRO A 71 8.93 -4.54 6.14
CA PRO A 71 7.56 -4.10 5.89
C PRO A 71 6.80 -3.70 7.17
N LYS A 72 7.26 -4.16 8.33
CA LYS A 72 6.67 -3.82 9.64
C LYS A 72 7.04 -2.42 10.15
N THR A 73 8.14 -1.85 9.66
CA THR A 73 8.62 -0.52 10.10
C THR A 73 8.15 0.61 9.20
N VAL A 74 7.46 0.27 8.11
CA VAL A 74 6.96 1.27 7.16
C VAL A 74 5.84 2.09 7.80
N ARG A 75 6.00 3.43 7.79
CA ARG A 75 5.04 4.41 8.33
C ARG A 75 4.48 5.28 7.22
N ILE A 76 3.24 5.73 7.40
CA ILE A 76 2.63 6.74 6.55
C ILE A 76 3.17 8.10 6.99
N ALA A 77 4.06 8.70 6.18
CA ALA A 77 4.66 10.00 6.47
C ALA A 77 3.68 11.15 6.17
N ARG A 78 3.02 11.06 5.01
CA ARG A 78 2.04 12.08 4.60
C ARG A 78 0.89 11.42 3.86
N ILE A 79 -0.32 11.89 4.18
CA ILE A 79 -1.52 11.55 3.43
C ILE A 79 -2.41 12.78 3.31
N PHE A 80 -2.79 13.13 2.10
CA PHE A 80 -3.72 14.22 1.86
C PHE A 80 -4.62 13.95 0.67
N VAL A 81 -5.76 14.61 0.68
CA VAL A 81 -6.81 14.47 -0.31
C VAL A 81 -7.07 15.81 -0.95
N THR A 82 -7.05 15.84 -2.28
CA THR A 82 -7.35 17.03 -3.07
C THR A 82 -8.65 16.86 -3.82
N SER A 83 -9.26 18.00 -4.22
CA SER A 83 -10.42 17.99 -5.08
C SER A 83 -10.01 17.56 -6.50
N GLY A 84 -10.74 16.62 -7.05
CA GLY A 84 -10.58 16.17 -8.43
C GLY A 84 -11.51 16.89 -9.38
N THR A 85 -11.90 16.18 -10.45
CA THR A 85 -12.80 16.71 -11.49
C THR A 85 -14.19 16.97 -10.93
N ARG A 86 -14.78 18.10 -11.33
CA ARG A 86 -16.16 18.48 -11.01
C ARG A 86 -17.03 18.34 -12.25
N MET A 87 -18.06 17.54 -12.15
CA MET A 87 -19.02 17.33 -13.23
C MET A 87 -20.34 17.98 -12.87
N ARG A 88 -20.78 18.94 -13.64
CA ARG A 88 -22.10 19.60 -13.48
C ARG A 88 -23.19 18.66 -13.94
N ARG A 89 -24.25 18.55 -13.17
CA ARG A 89 -25.45 17.74 -13.41
C ARG A 89 -26.67 18.52 -12.99
N TYR A 90 -27.84 18.09 -13.46
CA TYR A 90 -29.12 18.68 -13.12
C TYR A 90 -30.03 17.61 -12.51
N VAL A 91 -30.72 18.02 -11.47
CA VAL A 91 -31.76 17.19 -10.84
C VAL A 91 -33.11 17.83 -11.16
N PRO A 92 -34.09 17.07 -11.67
CA PRO A 92 -35.43 17.57 -11.88
C PRO A 92 -36.05 17.95 -10.53
N ALA A 93 -36.70 19.12 -10.50
CA ALA A 93 -37.37 19.64 -9.33
C ALA A 93 -38.84 19.97 -9.65
N SER A 94 -39.60 20.42 -8.64
CA SER A 94 -41.01 20.77 -8.78
C SER A 94 -41.22 21.88 -9.83
N ARG A 95 -42.36 21.86 -10.49
CA ARG A 95 -42.78 22.84 -11.50
C ARG A 95 -41.84 22.96 -12.72
N GLY A 96 -41.21 21.84 -13.14
CA GLY A 96 -40.34 21.81 -14.31
C GLY A 96 -38.98 22.51 -14.11
N ARG A 97 -38.60 22.86 -12.90
CA ARG A 97 -37.29 23.48 -12.62
C ARG A 97 -36.20 22.40 -12.62
N ALA A 98 -35.01 22.75 -13.11
CA ALA A 98 -33.82 21.95 -13.01
C ALA A 98 -32.85 22.57 -12.00
N LEU A 99 -32.53 21.83 -10.93
CA LEU A 99 -31.58 22.30 -9.93
C LEU A 99 -30.17 21.81 -10.31
N PRO A 100 -29.18 22.70 -10.43
CA PRO A 100 -27.82 22.30 -10.71
C PRO A 100 -27.18 21.64 -9.46
N PHE A 101 -26.44 20.58 -9.67
CA PHE A 101 -25.56 20.01 -8.64
C PHE A 101 -24.22 19.60 -9.24
N GLU A 102 -23.18 19.50 -8.43
CA GLU A 102 -21.87 19.10 -8.86
C GLU A 102 -21.52 17.71 -8.30
N LYS A 103 -21.20 16.78 -9.21
CA LYS A 103 -20.55 15.51 -8.82
C LYS A 103 -19.05 15.76 -8.76
N ILE A 104 -18.51 15.73 -7.55
CA ILE A 104 -17.09 16.03 -7.29
C ILE A 104 -16.37 14.71 -7.03
N SER A 105 -15.25 14.48 -7.73
CA SER A 105 -14.29 13.42 -7.46
C SER A 105 -13.18 13.92 -6.53
N SER A 106 -12.40 12.98 -5.99
CA SER A 106 -11.22 13.30 -5.17
C SER A 106 -9.99 12.60 -5.70
N ASN A 107 -8.83 13.14 -5.36
CA ASN A 107 -7.53 12.52 -5.60
C ASN A 107 -6.85 12.32 -4.25
N ILE A 108 -6.17 11.18 -4.09
CA ILE A 108 -5.44 10.83 -2.86
C ILE A 108 -3.95 10.80 -3.18
N PHE A 109 -3.17 11.45 -2.34
CA PHE A 109 -1.73 11.34 -2.32
C PHE A 109 -1.31 10.67 -1.01
N VAL A 110 -0.48 9.64 -1.11
CA VAL A 110 0.10 8.92 0.04
C VAL A 110 1.60 8.87 -0.13
N GLU A 111 2.31 9.23 0.91
CA GLU A 111 3.75 9.10 1.03
C GLU A 111 4.05 8.20 2.22
N VAL A 112 4.82 7.16 1.99
CA VAL A 112 5.27 6.22 3.02
C VAL A 112 6.77 6.34 3.22
N ALA A 113 7.20 6.17 4.46
CA ALA A 113 8.61 6.20 4.86
C ALA A 113 8.99 4.83 5.43
N GLY A 114 10.09 4.28 4.96
CA GLY A 114 10.68 3.06 5.48
C GLY A 114 12.10 3.28 5.97
N GLU A 115 12.48 2.59 7.03
CA GLU A 115 13.84 2.60 7.54
C GLU A 115 14.66 1.51 6.85
N GLU A 116 15.88 1.87 6.48
CA GLU A 116 16.82 0.95 5.87
C GLU A 116 17.21 -0.16 6.84
N LYS A 117 17.01 -1.41 6.43
CA LYS A 117 17.53 -2.57 7.15
C LYS A 117 19.03 -2.68 6.88
N VAL A 118 19.84 -2.24 7.83
CA VAL A 118 21.28 -2.53 7.80
C VAL A 118 21.42 -4.05 7.83
N LYS A 119 21.77 -4.66 6.71
CA LYS A 119 22.16 -6.07 6.70
C LYS A 119 23.35 -6.19 7.64
N LYS A 120 23.16 -6.77 8.82
CA LYS A 120 24.26 -7.37 9.56
C LYS A 120 24.87 -8.43 8.63
N ALA A 121 25.97 -8.04 7.97
CA ALA A 121 26.80 -8.98 7.29
C ALA A 121 27.39 -9.87 8.38
N ALA A 122 26.89 -11.07 8.50
CA ALA A 122 27.63 -12.24 8.95
C ALA A 122 26.66 -13.37 9.31
N GLU A 123 27.08 -14.52 8.86
CA GLU A 123 26.66 -15.87 9.20
C GLU A 123 25.55 -16.49 8.37
N LYS A 124 25.96 -16.97 7.20
CA LYS A 124 25.94 -18.40 6.89
C LYS A 124 26.50 -18.63 5.50
N PRO A 125 27.57 -19.39 5.40
CA PRO A 125 27.51 -20.57 4.58
C PRO A 125 28.40 -21.73 5.12
N ALA A 126 27.93 -22.55 6.01
CA ALA A 126 28.66 -23.78 6.39
C ALA A 126 27.80 -25.04 6.55
N GLU A 127 26.53 -25.02 6.19
CA GLU A 127 25.66 -26.19 6.43
C GLU A 127 24.96 -26.73 5.17
N LYS A 128 25.47 -26.41 3.98
CA LYS A 128 24.93 -26.96 2.73
C LYS A 128 25.94 -27.78 1.91
N ALA A 129 27.14 -28.00 2.41
CA ALA A 129 28.17 -28.81 1.73
C ALA A 129 28.27 -30.25 2.22
N GLU A 130 27.58 -30.66 3.29
CA GLU A 130 27.72 -32.02 3.87
C GLU A 130 26.52 -32.97 3.61
N LYS A 131 25.59 -32.59 2.72
CA LYS A 131 24.42 -33.43 2.39
C LYS A 131 24.31 -33.84 0.92
N ALA A 132 25.38 -33.69 0.15
CA ALA A 132 25.40 -34.05 -1.28
C ALA A 132 26.35 -35.22 -1.62
N GLU A 133 26.93 -35.92 -0.62
CA GLU A 133 27.88 -36.98 -0.88
C GLU A 133 27.55 -38.29 -0.16
N LYS A 134 26.36 -38.80 -0.32
CA LYS A 134 25.93 -40.21 -0.19
C LYS A 134 24.43 -40.25 -0.56
N PRO A 135 23.96 -40.89 -1.65
CA PRO A 135 24.16 -42.32 -1.93
C PRO A 135 24.31 -42.65 -3.44
N LYS A 136 25.47 -43.03 -3.87
CA LYS A 136 25.66 -43.69 -5.19
C LYS A 136 26.43 -45.02 -5.09
N ALA A 137 26.37 -45.69 -3.95
CA ALA A 137 27.10 -46.96 -3.78
C ALA A 137 26.25 -48.17 -3.37
N ALA A 138 24.94 -48.17 -3.56
CA ALA A 138 24.08 -49.29 -3.16
C ALA A 138 23.10 -49.80 -4.24
N ALA A 139 23.43 -49.63 -5.52
CA ALA A 139 22.56 -50.14 -6.60
C ALA A 139 23.37 -50.90 -7.68
N LYS A 140 24.29 -51.81 -7.26
CA LYS A 140 25.01 -52.68 -8.19
C LYS A 140 25.38 -54.05 -7.61
N LYS A 141 24.45 -54.67 -6.91
CA LYS A 141 24.56 -56.09 -6.53
C LYS A 141 23.20 -56.74 -6.38
N GLU A 142 22.47 -56.86 -7.48
CA GLU A 142 21.40 -57.83 -7.63
C GLU A 142 21.01 -57.89 -9.10
N LYS A 143 21.79 -58.61 -9.86
CA LYS A 143 21.42 -59.35 -11.08
C LYS A 143 22.61 -60.20 -11.48
N LYS A 144 22.62 -61.37 -10.89
CA LYS A 144 23.17 -62.58 -11.50
C LYS A 144 22.38 -63.75 -10.96
#